data_3a016bdfd6c84da977357b323393fb38
#
_entry.id   3a016bdfd6c84da977357b323393fb38
#
_cell.length_a   1.000
_cell.length_b   1.000
_cell.length_c   1.000
_cell.angle_alpha   90.00
_cell.angle_beta   90.00
_cell.angle_gamma   90.00
#
_symmetry.space_group_name_H-M   'P 1'
#
loop_
_entity.id
_entity.type
_entity.pdbx_description
1 polymer ?
#
loop_
_entity_poly.entity_id
_entity_poly.type
_entity_poly.pdbx_seq_one_letter_code
_entity_poly.pdbx_strand_id
1 'polypeptide(L)'
;SSVPNAGEIFQVKDNEKEAKAYAAAFVTESKQKMVEESKKKVSLDALFDQIKAGEIKELPLVVKADVQGSVEAVKDALEKIRNEEVAVKVIHSGVGAINESDVVLASASNAIVIGFDVKPDATAREIAEREHVDVRLYDIIYKATEDIENAMKGMLAPVFEEKVIGHAEIRQIFKASGVGNIAGCMVKDGLVQR
;
A
#
# COMPACT_ATOMS: atom_id res chain seq x y z
N SER A 1 -12.90 -22.67 15.68
CA SER A 1 -12.03 -22.25 16.80
C SER A 1 -10.98 -21.29 16.24
N SER A 2 -10.99 -20.07 16.74
CA SER A 2 -10.01 -19.04 16.39
C SER A 2 -9.11 -18.77 17.60
N VAL A 3 -7.91 -18.28 17.35
CA VAL A 3 -6.98 -17.81 18.39
C VAL A 3 -7.42 -16.40 18.78
N PRO A 4 -7.43 -16.02 20.08
CA PRO A 4 -7.72 -14.66 20.51
C PRO A 4 -6.62 -13.70 20.04
N ASN A 5 -7.00 -12.45 19.75
CA ASN A 5 -6.05 -11.41 19.39
C ASN A 5 -5.35 -10.84 20.64
N ALA A 6 -4.17 -10.25 20.43
CA ALA A 6 -3.45 -9.58 21.52
C ALA A 6 -4.29 -8.42 22.07
N GLY A 7 -4.40 -8.33 23.40
CA GLY A 7 -5.18 -7.30 24.08
C GLY A 7 -6.69 -7.57 24.17
N GLU A 8 -7.21 -8.69 23.65
CA GLU A 8 -8.60 -9.08 23.87
C GLU A 8 -8.90 -9.38 25.34
N ILE A 9 -10.11 -9.02 25.77
CA ILE A 9 -10.55 -9.22 27.15
C ILE A 9 -10.88 -10.69 27.37
N PHE A 10 -10.18 -11.33 28.31
CA PHE A 10 -10.45 -12.69 28.73
C PHE A 10 -11.35 -12.71 29.98
N GLN A 11 -12.47 -13.42 29.91
CA GLN A 11 -13.44 -13.48 31.00
C GLN A 11 -13.90 -14.93 31.26
N VAL A 12 -13.80 -15.36 32.50
CA VAL A 12 -14.28 -16.69 32.94
C VAL A 12 -15.76 -16.61 33.31
N LYS A 13 -16.53 -17.60 32.87
CA LYS A 13 -17.96 -17.79 33.19
C LYS A 13 -18.18 -19.15 33.85
N ASP A 14 -19.24 -19.26 34.67
CA ASP A 14 -19.54 -20.46 35.44
C ASP A 14 -20.04 -21.63 34.60
N ASN A 15 -20.63 -21.32 33.43
CA ASN A 15 -21.14 -22.35 32.53
C ASN A 15 -21.00 -21.96 31.05
N GLU A 16 -20.96 -22.98 30.20
CA GLU A 16 -20.78 -22.83 28.74
C GLU A 16 -21.91 -22.02 28.07
N LYS A 17 -23.13 -22.14 28.56
CA LYS A 17 -24.30 -21.45 27.99
C LYS A 17 -24.18 -19.94 28.19
N GLU A 18 -23.76 -19.52 29.36
CA GLU A 18 -23.52 -18.10 29.67
C GLU A 18 -22.33 -17.56 28.89
N ALA A 19 -21.24 -18.34 28.78
CA ALA A 19 -20.08 -17.96 27.99
C ALA A 19 -20.45 -17.70 26.50
N LYS A 20 -21.23 -18.61 25.90
CA LYS A 20 -21.72 -18.46 24.52
C LYS A 20 -22.66 -17.26 24.34
N ALA A 21 -23.59 -17.06 25.28
CA ALA A 21 -24.50 -15.92 25.22
C ALA A 21 -23.75 -14.59 25.33
N TYR A 22 -22.79 -14.49 26.22
CA TYR A 22 -21.97 -13.31 26.41
C TYR A 22 -21.10 -13.03 25.16
N ALA A 23 -20.44 -14.05 24.62
CA ALA A 23 -19.63 -13.93 23.42
C ALA A 23 -20.47 -13.46 22.21
N ALA A 24 -21.67 -14.01 22.04
CA ALA A 24 -22.59 -13.61 20.97
C ALA A 24 -23.02 -12.14 21.10
N ALA A 25 -23.35 -11.71 22.34
CA ALA A 25 -23.71 -10.30 22.61
C ALA A 25 -22.54 -9.36 22.30
N PHE A 26 -21.33 -9.70 22.75
CA PHE A 26 -20.11 -8.92 22.49
C PHE A 26 -19.79 -8.77 21.00
N VAL A 27 -19.87 -9.88 20.23
CA VAL A 27 -19.67 -9.86 18.77
C VAL A 27 -20.70 -8.96 18.08
N THR A 28 -21.96 -9.00 18.53
CA THR A 28 -23.03 -8.17 17.96
C THR A 28 -22.79 -6.69 18.24
N GLU A 29 -22.42 -6.36 19.48
CA GLU A 29 -22.10 -4.98 19.88
C GLU A 29 -20.87 -4.43 19.12
N SER A 30 -19.82 -5.24 19.00
CA SER A 30 -18.61 -4.87 18.25
C SER A 30 -18.91 -4.60 16.77
N LYS A 31 -19.74 -5.45 16.14
CA LYS A 31 -20.18 -5.23 14.76
C LYS A 31 -21.02 -3.96 14.60
N GLN A 32 -21.90 -3.67 15.56
CA GLN A 32 -22.70 -2.43 15.53
C GLN A 32 -21.80 -1.19 15.64
N LYS A 33 -20.84 -1.20 16.56
CA LYS A 33 -19.84 -0.11 16.69
C LYS A 33 -19.03 0.12 15.41
N MET A 34 -18.55 -0.95 14.78
CA MET A 34 -17.82 -0.86 13.50
C MET A 34 -18.70 -0.28 12.37
N VAL A 35 -19.98 -0.68 12.29
CA VAL A 35 -20.92 -0.13 11.31
C VAL A 35 -21.24 1.34 11.58
N GLU A 36 -21.38 1.75 12.83
CA GLU A 36 -21.60 3.15 13.20
C GLU A 36 -20.37 4.02 12.91
N GLU A 37 -19.17 3.53 13.20
CA GLU A 37 -17.92 4.22 12.86
C GLU A 37 -17.72 4.33 11.35
N SER A 38 -18.04 3.29 10.59
CA SER A 38 -17.99 3.32 9.13
C SER A 38 -18.99 4.33 8.56
N LYS A 39 -20.20 4.44 9.13
CA LYS A 39 -21.20 5.43 8.71
C LYS A 39 -20.76 6.87 9.03
N LYS A 40 -20.06 7.09 10.14
CA LYS A 40 -19.50 8.42 10.48
C LYS A 40 -18.37 8.85 9.53
N LYS A 41 -17.63 7.91 8.97
CA LYS A 41 -16.52 8.20 8.04
C LYS A 41 -16.98 8.53 6.61
N VAL A 42 -18.23 8.31 6.26
CA VAL A 42 -18.77 8.55 4.91
C VAL A 42 -19.76 9.73 4.93
N SER A 43 -19.40 10.86 5.56
CA SER A 43 -20.10 12.11 5.28
C SER A 43 -19.48 12.77 4.03
N LEU A 44 -20.34 13.39 3.19
CA LEU A 44 -19.86 14.13 2.02
C LEU A 44 -18.81 15.19 2.38
N ASP A 45 -18.90 15.79 3.56
CA ASP A 45 -17.92 16.77 4.07
C ASP A 45 -16.55 16.11 4.31
N ALA A 46 -16.53 14.90 4.90
CA ALA A 46 -15.28 14.14 5.07
C ALA A 46 -14.66 13.68 3.74
N LEU A 47 -15.48 13.36 2.73
CA LEU A 47 -15.02 13.11 1.36
C LEU A 47 -14.44 14.36 0.70
N PHE A 48 -15.07 15.52 0.88
CA PHE A 48 -14.54 16.80 0.38
C PHE A 48 -13.25 17.21 1.06
N ASP A 49 -13.10 16.93 2.36
CA ASP A 49 -11.86 17.17 3.10
C ASP A 49 -10.73 16.23 2.67
N GLN A 50 -11.03 14.96 2.37
CA GLN A 50 -10.07 14.01 1.78
C GLN A 50 -9.65 14.42 0.36
N ILE A 51 -10.57 14.91 -0.47
CA ILE A 51 -10.26 15.41 -1.81
C ILE A 51 -9.43 16.71 -1.75
N LYS A 52 -9.68 17.57 -0.75
CA LYS A 52 -8.89 18.79 -0.54
C LYS A 52 -7.51 18.55 0.08
N ALA A 53 -7.35 17.47 0.83
CA ALA A 53 -6.07 17.10 1.46
C ALA A 53 -5.04 16.52 0.47
N GLY A 54 -5.38 16.39 -0.83
CA GLY A 54 -4.56 15.69 -1.82
C GLY A 54 -4.70 14.18 -1.65
N GLU A 55 -4.90 13.47 -2.74
CA GLU A 55 -5.01 12.00 -2.73
C GLU A 55 -3.72 11.39 -2.18
N ILE A 56 -3.72 11.03 -0.90
CA ILE A 56 -2.69 10.15 -0.36
C ILE A 56 -2.84 8.83 -1.12
N LYS A 57 -1.85 8.47 -1.89
CA LYS A 57 -1.81 7.18 -2.59
C LYS A 57 -1.73 6.08 -1.55
N GLU A 58 -2.65 5.11 -1.62
CA GLU A 58 -2.60 3.94 -0.76
C GLU A 58 -1.85 2.81 -1.47
N LEU A 59 -0.91 2.17 -0.77
CA LEU A 59 -0.28 0.93 -1.19
C LEU A 59 -0.98 -0.22 -0.45
N PRO A 60 -1.93 -0.93 -1.10
CA PRO A 60 -2.63 -2.02 -0.45
C PRO A 60 -1.76 -3.27 -0.37
N LEU A 61 -1.77 -3.93 0.80
CA LEU A 61 -1.00 -5.14 1.07
C LEU A 61 -1.90 -6.25 1.63
N VAL A 62 -1.59 -7.49 1.25
CA VAL A 62 -2.09 -8.71 1.89
C VAL A 62 -0.93 -9.37 2.63
N VAL A 63 -1.07 -9.63 3.92
CA VAL A 63 0.01 -10.17 4.77
C VAL A 63 -0.33 -11.57 5.23
N LYS A 64 0.56 -12.52 5.00
CA LYS A 64 0.48 -13.90 5.52
C LYS A 64 1.75 -14.23 6.28
N ALA A 65 1.60 -14.88 7.43
CA ALA A 65 2.75 -15.34 8.23
C ALA A 65 2.49 -16.72 8.85
N ASP A 66 3.53 -17.31 9.38
CA ASP A 66 3.51 -18.65 9.99
C ASP A 66 2.68 -18.71 11.27
N VAL A 67 2.73 -17.65 12.09
CA VAL A 67 2.03 -17.55 13.39
C VAL A 67 1.40 -16.17 13.59
N GLN A 68 0.41 -16.08 14.48
CA GLN A 68 -0.35 -14.85 14.75
C GLN A 68 0.54 -13.68 15.19
N GLY A 69 1.53 -13.95 16.05
CA GLY A 69 2.46 -12.92 16.50
C GLY A 69 3.32 -12.34 15.38
N SER A 70 3.72 -13.16 14.40
CA SER A 70 4.42 -12.70 13.21
C SER A 70 3.51 -11.82 12.32
N VAL A 71 2.23 -12.22 12.14
CA VAL A 71 1.24 -11.41 11.40
C VAL A 71 1.11 -10.02 12.01
N GLU A 72 0.91 -9.94 13.34
CA GLU A 72 0.76 -8.68 14.05
C GLU A 72 2.02 -7.82 13.97
N ALA A 73 3.20 -8.42 14.20
CA ALA A 73 4.47 -7.70 14.15
C ALA A 73 4.76 -7.13 12.75
N VAL A 74 4.54 -7.92 11.69
CA VAL A 74 4.75 -7.49 10.30
C VAL A 74 3.74 -6.40 9.93
N LYS A 75 2.47 -6.60 10.26
CA LYS A 75 1.41 -5.61 10.02
C LYS A 75 1.75 -4.28 10.68
N ASP A 76 2.06 -4.29 11.98
CA ASP A 76 2.40 -3.08 12.74
C ASP A 76 3.64 -2.38 12.20
N ALA A 77 4.65 -3.14 11.76
CA ALA A 77 5.85 -2.57 11.15
C ALA A 77 5.54 -1.89 9.81
N LEU A 78 4.73 -2.53 8.96
CA LEU A 78 4.37 -2.01 7.65
C LEU A 78 3.42 -0.81 7.72
N GLU A 79 2.41 -0.82 8.60
CA GLU A 79 1.47 0.30 8.77
C GLU A 79 2.12 1.56 9.38
N LYS A 80 3.28 1.43 10.03
CA LYS A 80 4.09 2.58 10.49
C LYS A 80 4.81 3.27 9.34
N ILE A 81 4.99 2.59 8.21
CA ILE A 81 5.62 3.17 7.02
C ILE A 81 4.58 4.06 6.32
N ARG A 82 4.75 5.34 6.45
CA ARG A 82 3.92 6.35 5.78
C ARG A 82 4.72 7.60 5.53
N ASN A 83 4.44 8.27 4.44
CA ASN A 83 4.91 9.61 4.16
C ASN A 83 3.71 10.53 3.83
N GLU A 84 3.97 11.78 3.47
CA GLU A 84 2.92 12.77 3.21
C GLU A 84 2.07 12.43 1.98
N GLU A 85 2.58 11.63 1.03
CA GLU A 85 1.93 11.33 -0.25
C GLU A 85 1.46 9.88 -0.39
N VAL A 86 2.07 8.95 0.34
CA VAL A 86 1.77 7.50 0.24
C VAL A 86 1.65 6.88 1.62
N ALA A 87 0.63 6.07 1.83
CA ALA A 87 0.43 5.29 3.05
C ALA A 87 0.25 3.80 2.73
N VAL A 88 0.86 2.95 3.56
CA VAL A 88 0.62 1.50 3.50
C VAL A 88 -0.71 1.17 4.14
N LYS A 89 -1.48 0.30 3.49
CA LYS A 89 -2.77 -0.19 3.99
C LYS A 89 -2.84 -1.70 3.91
N VAL A 90 -2.83 -2.37 5.04
CA VAL A 90 -3.04 -3.82 5.09
C VAL A 90 -4.54 -4.12 4.95
N ILE A 91 -4.94 -4.63 3.78
CA ILE A 91 -6.35 -4.95 3.47
C ILE A 91 -6.77 -6.30 4.02
N HIS A 92 -5.84 -7.25 4.11
CA HIS A 92 -6.07 -8.56 4.72
C HIS A 92 -4.80 -9.08 5.38
N SER A 93 -4.97 -9.77 6.50
CA SER A 93 -3.88 -10.45 7.18
C SER A 93 -4.33 -11.79 7.75
N GLY A 94 -3.46 -12.80 7.75
CA GLY A 94 -3.82 -14.12 8.27
C GLY A 94 -2.63 -15.05 8.46
N VAL A 95 -2.87 -16.13 9.21
CA VAL A 95 -1.89 -17.17 9.50
C VAL A 95 -1.96 -18.28 8.47
N GLY A 96 -0.81 -18.85 8.13
CA GLY A 96 -0.65 -20.00 7.25
C GLY A 96 -0.13 -19.66 5.86
N ALA A 97 -0.06 -20.66 4.98
CA ALA A 97 0.41 -20.49 3.61
C ALA A 97 -0.45 -19.49 2.82
N ILE A 98 0.16 -18.86 1.83
CA ILE A 98 -0.57 -18.02 0.87
C ILE A 98 -1.40 -18.94 -0.02
N ASN A 99 -2.71 -18.72 -0.05
CA ASN A 99 -3.67 -19.53 -0.80
C ASN A 99 -4.28 -18.76 -1.99
N GLU A 100 -5.07 -19.45 -2.79
CA GLU A 100 -5.77 -18.87 -3.95
C GLU A 100 -6.58 -17.63 -3.58
N SER A 101 -7.36 -17.67 -2.48
CA SER A 101 -8.22 -16.55 -2.08
C SER A 101 -7.42 -15.28 -1.74
N ASP A 102 -6.22 -15.44 -1.17
CA ASP A 102 -5.33 -14.32 -0.87
C ASP A 102 -4.85 -13.64 -2.15
N VAL A 103 -4.49 -14.43 -3.17
CA VAL A 103 -4.03 -13.94 -4.47
C VAL A 103 -5.17 -13.28 -5.26
N VAL A 104 -6.35 -13.90 -5.28
CA VAL A 104 -7.55 -13.33 -5.94
C VAL A 104 -7.93 -11.99 -5.29
N LEU A 105 -7.89 -11.90 -3.95
CA LEU A 105 -8.13 -10.65 -3.24
C LEU A 105 -7.09 -9.59 -3.61
N ALA A 106 -5.82 -9.97 -3.68
CA ALA A 106 -4.73 -9.08 -4.07
C ALA A 106 -4.91 -8.58 -5.52
N SER A 107 -5.25 -9.46 -6.46
CA SER A 107 -5.55 -9.09 -7.85
C SER A 107 -6.70 -8.08 -7.92
N ALA A 108 -7.82 -8.36 -7.25
CA ALA A 108 -9.00 -7.48 -7.24
C ALA A 108 -8.75 -6.11 -6.60
N SER A 109 -7.78 -6.02 -5.69
CA SER A 109 -7.45 -4.79 -4.94
C SER A 109 -6.16 -4.12 -5.43
N ASN A 110 -5.53 -4.62 -6.47
CA ASN A 110 -4.21 -4.21 -6.95
C ASN A 110 -3.16 -4.17 -5.81
N ALA A 111 -3.18 -5.20 -4.95
CA ALA A 111 -2.36 -5.31 -3.77
C ALA A 111 -1.15 -6.21 -3.98
N ILE A 112 -0.08 -5.98 -3.20
CA ILE A 112 1.08 -6.86 -3.12
C ILE A 112 0.83 -7.88 -2.01
N VAL A 113 1.17 -9.14 -2.26
CA VAL A 113 1.10 -10.21 -1.25
C VAL A 113 2.46 -10.36 -0.56
N ILE A 114 2.46 -10.25 0.75
CA ILE A 114 3.66 -10.43 1.59
C ILE A 114 3.51 -11.73 2.39
N GLY A 115 4.41 -12.66 2.15
CA GLY A 115 4.58 -13.88 2.95
C GLY A 115 5.77 -13.75 3.89
N PHE A 116 5.53 -13.90 5.20
CA PHE A 116 6.59 -13.91 6.20
C PHE A 116 6.74 -15.32 6.77
N ASP A 117 7.87 -15.94 6.52
CA ASP A 117 8.17 -17.35 6.87
C ASP A 117 7.16 -18.38 6.33
N VAL A 118 6.44 -18.02 5.25
CA VAL A 118 5.47 -18.88 4.57
C VAL A 118 5.70 -18.88 3.07
N LYS A 119 5.15 -19.88 2.40
CA LYS A 119 5.23 -20.02 0.92
C LYS A 119 3.84 -20.09 0.33
N PRO A 120 3.67 -19.65 -0.92
CA PRO A 120 2.43 -19.87 -1.66
C PRO A 120 2.26 -21.38 -1.95
N ASP A 121 1.02 -21.85 -1.88
CA ASP A 121 0.68 -23.17 -2.38
C ASP A 121 0.78 -23.23 -3.93
N ALA A 122 0.67 -24.43 -4.51
CA ALA A 122 0.83 -24.61 -5.96
C ALA A 122 -0.20 -23.81 -6.77
N THR A 123 -1.46 -23.81 -6.32
CA THR A 123 -2.56 -23.10 -6.98
C THR A 123 -2.39 -21.57 -6.86
N ALA A 124 -2.01 -21.08 -5.68
CA ALA A 124 -1.75 -19.65 -5.46
C ALA A 124 -0.61 -19.15 -6.37
N ARG A 125 0.44 -19.96 -6.57
CA ARG A 125 1.55 -19.60 -7.45
C ARG A 125 1.11 -19.48 -8.91
N GLU A 126 0.36 -20.46 -9.42
CA GLU A 126 -0.17 -20.45 -10.79
C GLU A 126 -1.08 -19.24 -11.03
N ILE A 127 -1.94 -18.92 -10.05
CA ILE A 127 -2.85 -17.78 -10.16
C ILE A 127 -2.08 -16.47 -10.08
N ALA A 128 -1.09 -16.35 -9.19
CA ALA A 128 -0.27 -15.15 -9.07
C ALA A 128 0.48 -14.83 -10.38
N GLU A 129 1.03 -15.85 -11.04
CA GLU A 129 1.68 -15.70 -12.35
C GLU A 129 0.67 -15.29 -13.45
N ARG A 130 -0.51 -15.92 -13.49
CA ARG A 130 -1.56 -15.61 -14.47
C ARG A 130 -2.14 -14.21 -14.30
N GLU A 131 -2.42 -13.79 -13.06
CA GLU A 131 -3.01 -12.51 -12.74
C GLU A 131 -1.97 -11.40 -12.54
N HIS A 132 -0.68 -11.72 -12.71
CA HIS A 132 0.45 -10.79 -12.50
C HIS A 132 0.47 -10.13 -11.11
N VAL A 133 0.10 -10.89 -10.08
CA VAL A 133 0.15 -10.42 -8.69
C VAL A 133 1.57 -10.55 -8.15
N ASP A 134 2.11 -9.45 -7.60
CA ASP A 134 3.43 -9.45 -6.96
C ASP A 134 3.35 -10.17 -5.61
N VAL A 135 4.04 -11.30 -5.48
CA VAL A 135 4.13 -12.11 -4.26
C VAL A 135 5.55 -12.08 -3.75
N ARG A 136 5.78 -11.47 -2.60
CA ARG A 136 7.08 -11.32 -1.99
C ARG A 136 7.19 -12.11 -0.71
N LEU A 137 8.30 -12.84 -0.55
CA LEU A 137 8.55 -13.72 0.57
C LEU A 137 9.73 -13.18 1.40
N TYR A 138 9.53 -13.08 2.71
CA TYR A 138 10.52 -12.56 3.64
C TYR A 138 10.70 -13.49 4.84
N ASP A 139 11.90 -13.54 5.35
CA ASP A 139 12.34 -14.17 6.58
C ASP A 139 12.78 -13.16 7.65
N ILE A 140 12.97 -11.91 7.24
CA ILE A 140 13.44 -10.81 8.09
C ILE A 140 12.53 -9.59 7.88
N ILE A 141 11.94 -9.07 8.99
CA ILE A 141 11.02 -7.92 8.94
C ILE A 141 11.66 -6.69 8.32
N TYR A 142 12.93 -6.41 8.62
CA TYR A 142 13.63 -5.23 8.10
C TYR A 142 13.76 -5.23 6.57
N LYS A 143 13.92 -6.41 5.96
CA LYS A 143 13.92 -6.51 4.49
C LYS A 143 12.56 -6.18 3.89
N ALA A 144 11.48 -6.67 4.54
CA ALA A 144 10.12 -6.37 4.11
C ALA A 144 9.84 -4.86 4.20
N THR A 145 10.21 -4.21 5.30
CA THR A 145 10.01 -2.76 5.47
C THR A 145 10.82 -1.94 4.47
N GLU A 146 12.10 -2.29 4.25
CA GLU A 146 12.98 -1.61 3.28
C GLU A 146 12.44 -1.71 1.84
N ASP A 147 12.02 -2.90 1.42
CA ASP A 147 11.47 -3.10 0.09
C ASP A 147 10.15 -2.34 -0.13
N ILE A 148 9.29 -2.29 0.88
CA ILE A 148 8.04 -1.52 0.82
C ILE A 148 8.32 -0.02 0.82
N GLU A 149 9.27 0.48 1.62
CA GLU A 149 9.69 1.88 1.55
C GLU A 149 10.23 2.26 0.16
N ASN A 150 11.00 1.38 -0.46
CA ASN A 150 11.51 1.59 -1.81
C ASN A 150 10.38 1.56 -2.86
N ALA A 151 9.40 0.66 -2.72
CA ALA A 151 8.23 0.63 -3.57
C ALA A 151 7.41 1.93 -3.45
N MET A 152 7.21 2.44 -2.23
CA MET A 152 6.54 3.72 -1.98
C MET A 152 7.28 4.90 -2.62
N LYS A 153 8.62 4.94 -2.52
CA LYS A 153 9.43 5.97 -3.19
C LYS A 153 9.23 5.95 -4.71
N GLY A 154 9.09 4.75 -5.30
CA GLY A 154 8.80 4.59 -6.73
C GLY A 154 7.40 5.05 -7.15
N MET A 155 6.46 5.17 -6.21
CA MET A 155 5.10 5.68 -6.46
C MET A 155 5.01 7.22 -6.42
N LEU A 156 6.02 7.90 -5.89
CA LEU A 156 6.07 9.36 -5.85
C LEU A 156 6.16 9.94 -7.25
N ALA A 157 5.57 11.11 -7.45
CA ALA A 157 5.74 11.84 -8.70
C ALA A 157 7.20 12.28 -8.85
N PRO A 158 7.80 12.20 -10.06
CA PRO A 158 9.16 12.67 -10.26
C PRO A 158 9.25 14.17 -9.99
N VAL A 159 10.12 14.55 -9.07
CA VAL A 159 10.45 15.95 -8.84
C VAL A 159 11.47 16.37 -9.88
N PHE A 160 11.06 17.30 -10.77
CA PHE A 160 11.96 17.85 -11.77
C PHE A 160 12.72 19.04 -11.16
N GLU A 161 14.04 18.93 -11.11
CA GLU A 161 14.92 20.02 -10.75
C GLU A 161 15.48 20.65 -12.02
N GLU A 162 15.23 21.95 -12.22
CA GLU A 162 15.80 22.69 -13.35
C GLU A 162 17.29 22.96 -13.04
N LYS A 163 18.17 22.31 -13.79
CA LYS A 163 19.60 22.56 -13.72
C LYS A 163 20.08 23.21 -14.99
N VAL A 164 20.60 24.44 -14.87
CA VAL A 164 21.24 25.12 -15.99
C VAL A 164 22.48 24.36 -16.39
N ILE A 165 22.49 23.76 -17.58
CA ILE A 165 23.63 22.98 -18.12
C ILE A 165 24.51 23.79 -19.08
N GLY A 166 24.07 24.99 -19.49
CA GLY A 166 24.83 25.87 -20.35
C GLY A 166 24.02 27.11 -20.74
N HIS A 167 24.73 28.06 -21.30
CA HIS A 167 24.18 29.31 -21.81
C HIS A 167 24.40 29.45 -23.32
N ALA A 168 23.35 29.76 -24.04
CA ALA A 168 23.40 30.02 -25.48
C ALA A 168 22.81 31.40 -25.78
N GLU A 169 23.52 32.20 -26.56
CA GLU A 169 23.07 33.52 -27.02
C GLU A 169 22.45 33.40 -28.40
N ILE A 170 21.24 33.94 -28.58
CA ILE A 170 20.56 33.99 -29.87
C ILE A 170 21.23 35.08 -30.73
N ARG A 171 21.86 34.68 -31.82
CA ARG A 171 22.54 35.62 -32.77
C ARG A 171 21.62 36.07 -33.87
N GLN A 172 20.77 35.19 -34.39
CA GLN A 172 19.87 35.50 -35.49
C GLN A 172 18.63 34.62 -35.48
N ILE A 173 17.48 35.21 -35.87
CA ILE A 173 16.23 34.48 -35.98
C ILE A 173 15.84 34.40 -37.47
N PHE A 174 15.60 33.19 -37.97
CA PHE A 174 15.17 32.90 -39.33
C PHE A 174 13.73 32.42 -39.31
N LYS A 175 12.93 32.87 -40.28
CA LYS A 175 11.59 32.33 -40.53
C LYS A 175 11.68 31.23 -41.59
N ALA A 176 11.31 30.01 -41.22
CA ALA A 176 11.23 28.88 -42.14
C ALA A 176 9.77 28.53 -42.41
N SER A 177 9.41 28.40 -43.66
CA SER A 177 8.04 28.02 -44.07
C SER A 177 7.75 26.60 -43.61
N GLY A 178 6.68 26.42 -42.81
CA GLY A 178 6.25 25.11 -42.26
C GLY A 178 6.83 24.73 -40.91
N VAL A 179 7.88 25.40 -40.39
CA VAL A 179 8.52 25.09 -39.11
C VAL A 179 8.37 26.26 -38.11
N GLY A 180 8.16 27.48 -38.58
CA GLY A 180 8.07 28.67 -37.74
C GLY A 180 9.40 29.41 -37.61
N ASN A 181 9.68 29.97 -36.43
CA ASN A 181 10.90 30.70 -36.15
C ASN A 181 12.04 29.76 -35.72
N ILE A 182 13.17 29.83 -36.37
CA ILE A 182 14.39 29.09 -36.04
C ILE A 182 15.42 30.10 -35.49
N ALA A 183 15.95 29.83 -34.31
CA ALA A 183 16.98 30.65 -33.71
C ALA A 183 18.39 30.07 -33.98
N GLY A 184 19.24 30.89 -34.62
CA GLY A 184 20.67 30.61 -34.69
C GLY A 184 21.36 31.03 -33.39
N CYS A 185 21.85 30.06 -32.61
CA CYS A 185 22.43 30.31 -31.31
C CYS A 185 23.93 30.02 -31.29
N MET A 186 24.67 30.81 -30.49
CA MET A 186 26.06 30.52 -30.14
C MET A 186 26.13 30.08 -28.67
N VAL A 187 26.69 28.90 -28.41
CA VAL A 187 26.89 28.41 -27.06
C VAL A 187 28.08 29.18 -26.45
N LYS A 188 27.84 29.83 -25.28
CA LYS A 188 28.87 30.59 -24.57
C LYS A 188 29.59 29.72 -23.56
N ASP A 189 28.85 28.85 -22.88
CA ASP A 189 29.43 27.93 -21.89
C ASP A 189 28.51 26.69 -21.73
N GLY A 190 29.07 25.61 -21.23
CA GLY A 190 28.33 24.36 -20.95
C GLY A 190 27.92 23.58 -22.21
N LEU A 191 26.82 22.87 -22.10
CA LEU A 191 26.28 21.96 -23.13
C LEU A 191 24.86 22.34 -23.51
N VAL A 192 24.53 22.17 -24.79
CA VAL A 192 23.14 22.22 -25.29
C VAL A 192 22.77 20.81 -25.77
N GLN A 193 21.80 20.21 -25.13
CA GLN A 193 21.25 18.90 -25.49
C GLN A 193 19.96 19.04 -26.25
N ARG A 194 19.68 18.04 -27.09
CA ARG A 194 18.44 17.96 -27.91
C ARG A 194 17.37 17.17 -27.15
#